data_d9923e73c34ff9260effa3536e737af8
#
_entry.id   d9923e73c34ff9260effa3536e737af8
#
_cell.length_a   1.000
_cell.length_b   1.000
_cell.length_c   1.000
_cell.angle_alpha   90.00
_cell.angle_beta   90.00
_cell.angle_gamma   90.00
#
_symmetry.space_group_name_H-M   'P 1'
#
loop_
_entity.id
_entity.type
_entity.pdbx_description
1 polymer ?
#
loop_
_entity_poly.entity_id
_entity_poly.type
_entity_poly.pdbx_seq_one_letter_code
_entity_poly.pdbx_strand_id
1 'polypeptide(L)'
;MIHIGLFEGIGGFSLAAKWMGWKTLATCEINPFGQKILNHYWPNAYHHSDIHDFTYETIDIELSKRFGSSWRNDDIIVTGGFP
;
A
#
# COMPACT_ATOMS: atom_id res chain seq x y z
N MET A 1 -0.92 8.29 -10.62
CA MET A 1 -1.87 8.00 -9.55
C MET A 1 -1.21 7.10 -8.51
N ILE A 2 -1.41 7.40 -7.25
CA ILE A 2 -0.89 6.62 -6.14
C ILE A 2 -1.93 5.57 -5.74
N HIS A 3 -1.48 4.35 -5.49
CA HIS A 3 -2.32 3.24 -5.06
C HIS A 3 -2.02 2.86 -3.61
N ILE A 4 -3.07 2.69 -2.82
CA ILE A 4 -3.03 2.14 -1.46
C ILE A 4 -3.93 0.91 -1.44
N GLY A 5 -3.37 -0.25 -1.13
CA GLY A 5 -4.08 -1.52 -1.16
C GLY A 5 -4.41 -2.05 0.22
N LEU A 6 -5.68 -2.41 0.43
CA LEU A 6 -6.18 -3.00 1.67
C LEU A 6 -6.54 -4.46 1.45
N PHE A 7 -6.25 -5.31 2.41
CA PHE A 7 -6.54 -6.74 2.34
C PHE A 7 -5.98 -7.38 1.06
N GLU A 8 -4.70 -7.09 0.78
CA GLU A 8 -4.06 -7.38 -0.50
C GLU A 8 -3.91 -8.88 -0.80
N GLY A 9 -3.84 -9.72 0.22
CA GLY A 9 -3.55 -11.14 0.03
C GLY A 9 -2.20 -11.32 -0.65
N ILE A 10 -2.19 -11.83 -1.88
CA ILE A 10 -0.97 -12.03 -2.66
C ILE A 10 -0.62 -10.84 -3.56
N GLY A 11 -1.30 -9.70 -3.38
CA GLY A 11 -0.97 -8.48 -4.12
C GLY A 11 -1.66 -8.32 -5.46
N GLY A 12 -2.85 -8.94 -5.65
CA GLY A 12 -3.57 -8.87 -6.93
C GLY A 12 -3.93 -7.46 -7.35
N PHE A 13 -4.43 -6.64 -6.43
CA PHE A 13 -4.75 -5.24 -6.73
C PHE A 13 -3.50 -4.41 -7.01
N SER A 14 -2.42 -4.66 -6.29
CA SER A 14 -1.15 -3.95 -6.53
C SER A 14 -0.55 -4.33 -7.87
N LEU A 15 -0.70 -5.57 -8.31
CA LEU A 15 -0.27 -5.98 -9.64
C LEU A 15 -1.10 -5.29 -10.73
N ALA A 16 -2.42 -5.25 -10.56
CA ALA A 16 -3.30 -4.54 -11.49
C ALA A 16 -2.96 -3.05 -11.55
N ALA A 17 -2.67 -2.42 -10.41
CA ALA A 17 -2.23 -1.03 -10.33
C ALA A 17 -0.93 -0.80 -11.10
N LYS A 18 0.02 -1.73 -11.00
CA LYS A 18 1.27 -1.68 -11.74
C LYS A 18 1.03 -1.71 -13.25
N TRP A 19 0.14 -2.56 -13.71
CA TRP A 19 -0.24 -2.62 -15.12
C TRP A 19 -0.89 -1.33 -15.62
N MET A 20 -1.63 -0.63 -14.74
CA MET A 20 -2.22 0.68 -15.05
C MET A 20 -1.23 1.84 -14.96
N GLY A 21 0.02 1.58 -14.59
CA GLY A 21 1.04 2.60 -14.39
C GLY A 21 0.92 3.36 -13.08
N TRP A 22 0.12 2.87 -12.14
CA TRP A 22 -0.02 3.46 -10.81
C TRP A 22 1.09 2.98 -9.89
N LYS A 23 1.46 3.82 -8.91
CA LYS A 23 2.50 3.49 -7.93
C LYS A 23 1.86 3.05 -6.62
N THR A 24 2.09 1.81 -6.21
CA THR A 24 1.67 1.33 -4.89
C THR A 24 2.64 1.82 -3.84
N LEU A 25 2.19 2.71 -2.96
CA LEU A 25 3.02 3.29 -1.90
C LEU A 25 2.75 2.68 -0.52
N ALA A 26 1.56 2.12 -0.30
CA ALA A 26 1.21 1.51 0.97
C ALA A 26 0.28 0.32 0.76
N THR A 27 0.42 -0.68 1.60
CA THR A 27 -0.47 -1.84 1.63
C THR A 27 -0.84 -2.18 3.07
N CYS A 28 -1.96 -2.85 3.26
CA CYS A 28 -2.34 -3.40 4.56
C CYS A 28 -2.78 -4.85 4.39
N GLU A 29 -2.05 -5.77 5.01
CA GLU A 29 -2.31 -7.20 4.93
C GLU A 29 -1.87 -7.88 6.22
N ILE A 30 -2.78 -8.57 6.90
CA ILE A 30 -2.48 -9.20 8.18
C ILE A 30 -1.78 -10.56 8.03
N ASN A 31 -1.98 -11.25 6.91
CA ASN A 31 -1.40 -12.58 6.70
C ASN A 31 0.12 -12.47 6.50
N PRO A 32 0.95 -13.15 7.33
CA PRO A 32 2.42 -13.05 7.20
C PRO A 32 2.95 -13.49 5.84
N PHE A 33 2.32 -14.48 5.21
CA PHE A 33 2.73 -14.94 3.88
C PHE A 33 2.46 -13.86 2.82
N GLY A 34 1.29 -13.23 2.90
CA GLY A 34 0.95 -12.10 2.01
C GLY A 34 1.89 -10.92 2.21
N GLN A 35 2.22 -10.60 3.45
CA GLN A 35 3.18 -9.54 3.77
C GLN A 35 4.55 -9.81 3.15
N LYS A 36 5.00 -11.05 3.21
CA LYS A 36 6.29 -11.46 2.65
C LYS A 36 6.32 -11.28 1.13
N ILE A 37 5.26 -11.66 0.45
CA ILE A 37 5.12 -11.47 -0.99
C ILE A 37 5.11 -9.98 -1.34
N LEU A 38 4.33 -9.18 -0.63
CA LEU A 38 4.24 -7.74 -0.87
C LEU A 38 5.59 -7.05 -0.67
N ASN A 39 6.33 -7.41 0.38
CA ASN A 39 7.67 -6.86 0.63
C ASN A 39 8.65 -7.25 -0.48
N HIS A 40 8.50 -8.43 -1.05
CA HIS A 40 9.39 -8.90 -2.11
C HIS A 40 9.19 -8.09 -3.40
N TYR A 41 7.94 -7.89 -3.82
CA TYR A 41 7.63 -7.24 -5.09
C TYR A 41 7.53 -5.71 -5.00
N TRP A 42 7.21 -5.18 -3.82
CA TRP A 42 7.13 -3.72 -3.58
C TRP A 42 7.98 -3.33 -2.37
N PRO A 43 9.31 -3.48 -2.45
CA PRO A 43 10.18 -3.30 -1.29
C PRO A 43 10.24 -1.87 -0.76
N ASN A 44 9.91 -0.89 -1.60
CA ASN A 44 9.95 0.52 -1.20
C ASN A 44 8.63 1.03 -0.61
N ALA A 45 7.54 0.25 -0.75
CA ALA A 45 6.25 0.64 -0.20
C ALA A 45 6.20 0.40 1.32
N TYR A 46 5.30 1.11 1.99
CA TYR A 46 5.00 0.86 3.39
C TYR A 46 3.99 -0.29 3.50
N HIS A 47 4.33 -1.32 4.23
CA HIS A 47 3.46 -2.50 4.44
C HIS A 47 3.02 -2.56 5.89
N HIS A 48 1.72 -2.43 6.12
CA HIS A 48 1.10 -2.45 7.44
C HIS A 48 0.35 -3.77 7.65
N SER A 49 0.21 -4.21 8.89
CA SER A 49 -0.40 -5.51 9.18
C SER A 49 -1.85 -5.40 9.62
N ASP A 50 -2.16 -4.57 10.60
CA ASP A 50 -3.50 -4.50 11.21
C ASP A 50 -4.29 -3.30 10.70
N ILE A 51 -5.42 -3.57 10.04
CA ILE A 51 -6.28 -2.53 9.50
C ILE A 51 -6.85 -1.60 10.57
N HIS A 52 -6.97 -2.08 11.82
CA HIS A 52 -7.56 -1.29 12.91
C HIS A 52 -6.72 -0.07 13.28
N ASP A 53 -5.41 -0.15 13.07
CA ASP A 53 -4.51 0.99 13.33
C ASP A 53 -3.87 1.56 12.06
N PHE A 54 -4.37 1.18 10.90
CA PHE A 54 -3.94 1.73 9.60
C PHE A 54 -4.69 3.04 9.33
N THR A 55 -4.26 4.10 10.00
CA THR A 55 -4.91 5.41 9.94
C THR A 55 -4.25 6.31 8.91
N TYR A 56 -4.96 7.38 8.52
CA TYR A 56 -4.37 8.41 7.65
C TYR A 56 -3.08 8.98 8.27
N GLU A 57 -3.08 9.20 9.57
CA GLU A 57 -1.92 9.74 10.27
C GLU A 57 -0.69 8.83 10.13
N THR A 58 -0.88 7.53 10.32
CA THR A 58 0.19 6.54 10.13
C THR A 58 0.68 6.53 8.68
N ILE A 59 -0.25 6.52 7.73
CA ILE A 59 0.07 6.56 6.30
C ILE A 59 0.88 7.80 5.98
N ASP A 60 0.44 8.96 6.45
CA ASP A 60 1.11 10.23 6.20
C ASP A 60 2.53 10.25 6.73
N ILE A 61 2.75 9.81 7.96
CA ILE A 61 4.08 9.75 8.56
C ILE A 61 4.99 8.83 7.75
N GLU A 62 4.53 7.63 7.43
CA GLU A 62 5.35 6.63 6.78
C GLU A 62 5.64 6.98 5.31
N LEU A 63 4.65 7.45 4.57
CA LEU A 63 4.85 7.83 3.18
C LEU A 63 5.70 9.08 3.05
N SER A 64 5.56 10.04 3.98
CA SER A 64 6.39 11.25 3.97
C SER A 64 7.85 10.94 4.26
N LYS A 65 8.13 9.98 5.14
CA LYS A 65 9.49 9.51 5.39
C LYS A 65 10.12 8.86 4.15
N ARG A 66 9.35 8.06 3.41
CA ARG A 66 9.86 7.25 2.29
C ARG A 66 9.92 8.03 0.97
N PHE A 67 8.93 8.87 0.73
CA PHE A 67 8.70 9.48 -0.60
C PHE A 67 8.69 11.01 -0.56
N GLY A 68 8.87 11.61 0.62
CA GLY A 68 8.71 13.06 0.80
C GLY A 68 7.23 13.45 0.88
N SER A 69 6.96 14.67 1.36
CA SER A 69 5.58 15.11 1.61
C SER A 69 4.79 15.40 0.34
N SER A 70 5.43 15.48 -0.83
CA SER A 70 4.77 15.75 -2.10
C SER A 70 3.85 14.63 -2.58
N TRP A 71 3.90 13.46 -1.99
CA TRP A 71 3.00 12.35 -2.32
C TRP A 71 1.53 12.77 -2.19
N ARG A 72 1.22 13.69 -1.28
CA ARG A 72 -0.15 14.18 -1.05
C ARG A 72 -0.72 14.96 -2.23
N ASN A 73 0.13 15.44 -3.13
CA ASN A 73 -0.29 16.26 -4.28
C ASN A 73 -0.76 15.41 -5.45
N ASP A 74 -0.58 14.11 -5.40
CA ASP A 74 -1.02 13.20 -6.45
C ASP A 74 -2.41 12.66 -6.15
N ASP A 75 -3.10 12.19 -7.19
CA ASP A 75 -4.36 11.49 -7.02
C ASP A 75 -4.12 10.13 -6.36
N ILE A 76 -5.01 9.77 -5.44
CA ILE A 76 -4.87 8.55 -4.65
C ILE A 76 -6.07 7.66 -4.91
N ILE A 77 -5.83 6.39 -5.20
CA ILE A 77 -6.85 5.36 -5.27
C ILE A 77 -6.61 4.32 -4.17
N VAL A 78 -7.67 3.99 -3.44
CA VAL A 78 -7.63 2.96 -2.41
C VAL A 78 -8.43 1.77 -2.89
N THR A 79 -7.83 0.60 -2.91
CA THR A 79 -8.51 -0.64 -3.26
C THR A 79 -8.62 -1.55 -2.04
N GLY A 80 -9.66 -2.37 -1.99
CA GLY A 80 -9.84 -3.31 -0.90
C GLY A 80 -10.48 -4.59 -1.37
N GLY A 81 -9.90 -5.72 -0.97
CA GLY A 81 -10.49 -7.03 -1.14
C GLY A 81 -11.31 -7.44 0.08
N PHE A 82 -11.81 -8.67 0.07
CA PHE A 82 -12.43 -9.25 1.26
C PHE A 82 -11.32 -9.83 2.16
N PRO A 83 -11.45 -9.66 3.48
CA PRO A 83 -10.48 -10.20 4.42
C PRO A 83 -10.46 -11.72 4.42
#